data_3cc2418ecfb3dec0d20ffd07ccf5a366
#
_entry.id   3cc2418ecfb3dec0d20ffd07ccf5a366
#
_cell.length_a   1.000
_cell.length_b   1.000
_cell.length_c   1.000
_cell.angle_alpha   90.00
_cell.angle_beta   90.00
_cell.angle_gamma   90.00
#
_symmetry.space_group_name_H-M   'P 1'
#
loop_
_entity.id
_entity.type
_entity.pdbx_description
1 polymer ?
#
loop_
_entity_poly.entity_id
_entity_poly.type
_entity_poly.pdbx_seq_one_letter_code
_entity_poly.pdbx_strand_id
1 'polypeptide(L)'
;AVALFAAAWCLIFCVPLLIRMRTRERFLPEVLPTRELRFLELGMERLSPARQGGLLASYKALWRTIKRLKMTSPQTLWFLIASAVFRDGLSGIFTFGGILAAGTFGFSTSEVILFGIAGSAVAAVGAILGGYLDDYLGPKAIIVISLVGIILAATPLLFFPERGVFWVCALLLCLFVGPAQSASRTFLARLADPGTEGELFGLYSTTGRATSFLAPMLFGLCVSIMGAQIWGVLGILIVVVAGLLLLLPVKAPGPLRVRAARREQKRRDKAAQ
;
A
#
# COMPACT_ATOMS: atom_id res chain seq x y z
N ALA A 1 8.16 10.38 26.96
CA ALA A 1 8.24 8.91 27.10
C ALA A 1 7.93 8.20 25.76
N VAL A 2 6.79 8.47 25.09
CA VAL A 2 6.39 7.76 23.84
C VAL A 2 7.37 7.96 22.71
N ALA A 3 7.88 9.18 22.49
CA ALA A 3 8.83 9.48 21.42
C ALA A 3 10.19 8.75 21.64
N LEU A 4 10.65 8.66 22.88
CA LEU A 4 11.87 7.94 23.22
C LEU A 4 11.71 6.44 23.03
N PHE A 5 10.56 5.88 23.39
CA PHE A 5 10.25 4.47 23.14
C PHE A 5 10.20 4.16 21.64
N ALA A 6 9.52 5.00 20.84
CA ALA A 6 9.47 4.84 19.41
C ALA A 6 10.86 4.95 18.74
N ALA A 7 11.70 5.87 19.20
CA ALA A 7 13.07 6.02 18.71
C ALA A 7 13.93 4.79 19.05
N ALA A 8 13.86 4.29 20.31
CA ALA A 8 14.56 3.08 20.73
C ALA A 8 14.08 1.86 19.95
N TRP A 9 12.77 1.71 19.73
CA TRP A 9 12.18 0.65 18.92
C TRP A 9 12.70 0.66 17.48
N CYS A 10 12.68 1.83 16.83
CA CYS A 10 13.24 1.99 15.48
C CYS A 10 14.72 1.62 15.44
N LEU A 11 15.53 2.06 16.41
CA LEU A 11 16.95 1.73 16.46
C LEU A 11 17.18 0.22 16.59
N ILE A 12 16.45 -0.46 17.48
CA ILE A 12 16.58 -1.91 17.69
C ILE A 12 16.34 -2.70 16.41
N PHE A 13 15.35 -2.30 15.58
CA PHE A 13 15.02 -3.00 14.36
C PHE A 13 15.79 -2.52 13.12
N CYS A 14 16.21 -1.25 13.07
CA CYS A 14 16.99 -0.73 11.95
C CYS A 14 18.47 -1.11 12.03
N VAL A 15 19.06 -1.16 13.23
CA VAL A 15 20.49 -1.50 13.40
C VAL A 15 20.85 -2.87 12.85
N PRO A 16 20.15 -3.97 13.16
CA PRO A 16 20.45 -5.29 12.57
C PRO A 16 20.35 -5.29 11.04
N LEU A 17 19.36 -4.57 10.49
CA LEU A 17 19.18 -4.43 9.05
C LEU A 17 20.36 -3.69 8.41
N LEU A 18 20.79 -2.58 8.99
CA LEU A 18 21.93 -1.79 8.52
C LEU A 18 23.25 -2.58 8.60
N ILE A 19 23.46 -3.34 9.68
CA ILE A 19 24.63 -4.20 9.84
C ILE A 19 24.63 -5.26 8.74
N ARG A 20 23.49 -5.91 8.49
CA ARG A 20 23.36 -6.97 7.47
C ARG A 20 23.51 -6.44 6.04
N MET A 21 23.05 -5.24 5.76
CA MET A 21 23.27 -4.57 4.47
C MET A 21 24.74 -4.22 4.27
N ARG A 22 25.43 -3.69 5.30
CA ARG A 22 26.87 -3.35 5.24
C ARG A 22 27.77 -4.58 5.09
N THR A 23 27.39 -5.73 5.67
CA THR A 23 28.09 -6.99 5.48
C THR A 23 27.86 -7.56 4.07
N ARG A 24 26.71 -7.37 3.48
CA ARG A 24 26.41 -7.87 2.14
C ARG A 24 27.19 -7.11 1.05
N GLU A 25 27.48 -5.84 1.24
CA GLU A 25 28.35 -5.07 0.33
C GLU A 25 29.82 -5.59 0.34
N ARG A 26 30.28 -6.19 1.45
CA ARG A 26 31.62 -6.80 1.56
C ARG A 26 31.71 -8.20 0.94
N PHE A 27 30.58 -8.86 0.66
CA PHE A 27 30.50 -10.20 0.07
C PHE A 27 30.10 -10.20 -1.39
N LEU A 28 30.17 -9.08 -2.09
CA LEU A 28 30.14 -9.09 -3.54
C LEU A 28 31.47 -9.75 -3.97
N PRO A 29 31.41 -10.95 -4.60
CA PRO A 29 32.63 -11.60 -5.05
C PRO A 29 33.29 -10.70 -6.11
N GLU A 30 34.58 -10.52 -5.95
CA GLU A 30 35.49 -9.73 -6.82
C GLU A 30 35.65 -10.36 -8.22
N VAL A 31 34.73 -11.25 -8.60
CA VAL A 31 34.74 -12.01 -9.86
C VAL A 31 33.41 -11.86 -10.60
N LEU A 32 33.06 -10.61 -10.91
CA LEU A 32 32.14 -10.39 -12.03
C LEU A 32 32.98 -10.09 -13.29
N PRO A 33 32.73 -10.79 -14.41
CA PRO A 33 33.44 -10.50 -15.66
C PRO A 33 33.23 -9.04 -16.04
N THR A 34 34.28 -8.36 -16.45
CA THR A 34 34.37 -6.92 -16.77
C THR A 34 33.23 -6.40 -17.65
N ARG A 35 32.54 -7.29 -18.35
CA ARG A 35 31.40 -7.00 -19.21
C ARG A 35 30.09 -6.75 -18.42
N GLU A 36 29.89 -7.45 -17.29
CA GLU A 36 28.73 -7.25 -16.41
C GLU A 36 28.89 -6.02 -15.51
N LEU A 37 30.12 -5.75 -15.05
CA LEU A 37 30.43 -4.50 -14.32
C LEU A 37 30.10 -3.27 -15.17
N ARG A 38 30.40 -3.30 -16.46
CA ARG A 38 30.06 -2.22 -17.39
C ARG A 38 28.54 -2.05 -17.60
N PHE A 39 27.75 -3.14 -17.54
CA PHE A 39 26.29 -3.08 -17.55
C PHE A 39 25.72 -2.54 -16.23
N LEU A 40 26.34 -2.88 -15.10
CA LEU A 40 25.96 -2.35 -13.79
C LEU A 40 26.36 -0.88 -13.65
N GLU A 41 27.53 -0.48 -14.12
CA GLU A 41 27.96 0.92 -14.18
C GLU A 41 27.06 1.76 -15.08
N LEU A 42 26.76 1.32 -16.29
CA LEU A 42 25.80 1.96 -17.20
C LEU A 42 24.38 1.99 -16.64
N GLY A 43 23.99 0.96 -15.87
CA GLY A 43 22.73 0.92 -15.14
C GLY A 43 22.70 1.91 -13.97
N MET A 44 23.78 2.00 -13.19
CA MET A 44 23.91 2.95 -12.08
C MET A 44 24.10 4.39 -12.57
N GLU A 45 24.78 4.61 -13.68
CA GLU A 45 24.92 5.93 -14.31
C GLU A 45 23.59 6.45 -14.84
N ARG A 46 22.69 5.56 -15.30
CA ARG A 46 21.30 5.89 -15.63
C ARG A 46 20.40 6.16 -14.40
N LEU A 47 20.75 5.62 -13.23
CA LEU A 47 20.07 5.86 -11.96
C LEU A 47 20.62 7.08 -11.21
N SER A 48 21.77 7.61 -11.64
CA SER A 48 22.52 8.68 -11.00
C SER A 48 22.09 10.15 -11.30
N PRO A 49 21.19 10.47 -12.23
CA PRO A 49 20.80 11.87 -12.44
C PRO A 49 20.00 12.50 -11.29
N ALA A 50 19.44 11.69 -10.38
CA ALA A 50 18.64 12.21 -9.27
C ALA A 50 19.48 12.81 -8.12
N ARG A 51 20.79 12.55 -8.07
CA ARG A 51 21.66 12.99 -6.97
C ARG A 51 22.29 14.38 -7.17
N GLN A 52 22.26 14.90 -8.40
CA GLN A 52 22.85 16.21 -8.76
C GLN A 52 21.80 17.26 -9.17
N GLY A 53 20.53 16.91 -9.26
CA GLY A 53 19.46 17.84 -9.63
C GLY A 53 18.66 18.29 -8.40
N GLY A 54 18.47 19.60 -8.22
CA GLY A 54 17.58 20.14 -7.21
C GLY A 54 16.13 19.61 -7.34
N LEU A 55 15.24 19.96 -6.42
CA LEU A 55 13.83 19.51 -6.35
C LEU A 55 13.12 19.53 -7.72
N LEU A 56 13.39 20.57 -8.54
CA LEU A 56 12.82 20.68 -9.89
C LEU A 56 13.25 19.56 -10.85
N ALA A 57 14.49 19.08 -10.73
CA ALA A 57 14.96 17.94 -11.55
C ALA A 57 14.27 16.62 -11.16
N SER A 58 14.00 16.45 -9.86
CA SER A 58 13.26 15.29 -9.36
C SER A 58 11.80 15.30 -9.86
N TYR A 59 11.12 16.44 -9.85
CA TYR A 59 9.78 16.59 -10.43
C TYR A 59 9.76 16.33 -11.94
N LYS A 60 10.76 16.84 -12.67
CA LYS A 60 10.89 16.59 -14.10
C LYS A 60 11.17 15.13 -14.44
N ALA A 61 11.94 14.44 -13.60
CA ALA A 61 12.16 13.00 -13.71
C ALA A 61 10.84 12.23 -13.48
N LEU A 62 10.10 12.55 -12.42
CA LEU A 62 8.80 11.95 -12.11
C LEU A 62 7.81 12.13 -13.26
N TRP A 63 7.72 13.33 -13.84
CA TRP A 63 6.85 13.62 -14.99
C TRP A 63 7.23 12.81 -16.22
N ARG A 64 8.54 12.64 -16.49
CA ARG A 64 9.02 11.79 -17.59
C ARG A 64 8.64 10.33 -17.37
N THR A 65 8.74 9.83 -16.13
CA THR A 65 8.34 8.47 -15.79
C THR A 65 6.86 8.25 -16.02
N ILE A 66 6.00 9.18 -15.56
CA ILE A 66 4.56 9.13 -15.81
C ILE A 66 4.25 9.10 -17.31
N LYS A 67 4.90 9.97 -18.09
CA LYS A 67 4.73 10.01 -19.55
C LYS A 67 5.18 8.70 -20.21
N ARG A 68 6.31 8.13 -19.76
CA ARG A 68 6.81 6.83 -20.22
C ARG A 68 5.83 5.71 -19.89
N LEU A 69 5.35 5.64 -18.63
CA LEU A 69 4.37 4.62 -18.21
C LEU A 69 3.07 4.73 -19.02
N LYS A 70 2.59 5.93 -19.31
CA LYS A 70 1.40 6.13 -20.16
C LYS A 70 1.56 5.52 -21.55
N MET A 71 2.75 5.58 -22.11
CA MET A 71 3.05 5.06 -23.45
C MET A 71 3.36 3.55 -23.44
N THR A 72 4.08 3.07 -22.42
CA THR A 72 4.62 1.71 -22.38
C THR A 72 3.73 0.74 -21.60
N SER A 73 3.12 1.19 -20.50
CA SER A 73 2.36 0.33 -19.58
C SER A 73 1.16 1.06 -18.98
N PRO A 74 0.12 1.37 -19.76
CA PRO A 74 -1.04 2.12 -19.29
C PRO A 74 -1.76 1.43 -18.11
N GLN A 75 -1.72 0.09 -18.05
CA GLN A 75 -2.30 -0.68 -16.95
C GLN A 75 -1.63 -0.40 -15.61
N THR A 76 -0.30 -0.19 -15.60
CA THR A 76 0.46 0.18 -14.40
C THR A 76 0.07 1.57 -13.91
N LEU A 77 -0.09 2.52 -14.84
CA LEU A 77 -0.54 3.87 -14.48
C LEU A 77 -1.96 3.87 -13.91
N TRP A 78 -2.89 3.13 -14.53
CA TRP A 78 -4.25 2.97 -14.00
C TRP A 78 -4.26 2.34 -12.62
N PHE A 79 -3.43 1.33 -12.38
CA PHE A 79 -3.30 0.73 -11.05
C PHE A 79 -2.76 1.73 -10.02
N LEU A 80 -1.76 2.55 -10.38
CA LEU A 80 -1.22 3.59 -9.49
C LEU A 80 -2.31 4.58 -9.08
N ILE A 81 -3.15 5.04 -10.01
CA ILE A 81 -4.27 5.94 -9.71
C ILE A 81 -5.30 5.24 -8.81
N ALA A 82 -5.76 4.05 -9.20
CA ALA A 82 -6.72 3.27 -8.41
C ALA A 82 -6.21 3.01 -6.99
N SER A 83 -4.94 2.58 -6.88
CA SER A 83 -4.32 2.29 -5.59
C SER A 83 -4.15 3.53 -4.72
N ALA A 84 -3.84 4.67 -5.30
CA ALA A 84 -3.75 5.93 -4.56
C ALA A 84 -5.11 6.28 -3.92
N VAL A 85 -6.20 6.17 -4.67
CA VAL A 85 -7.56 6.48 -4.20
C VAL A 85 -8.00 5.50 -3.12
N PHE A 86 -7.99 4.18 -3.35
CA PHE A 86 -8.49 3.26 -2.34
C PHE A 86 -7.63 3.24 -1.07
N ARG A 87 -6.30 3.42 -1.18
CA ARG A 87 -5.40 3.48 -0.03
C ARG A 87 -5.67 4.69 0.87
N ASP A 88 -6.07 5.81 0.29
CA ASP A 88 -6.50 6.97 1.06
C ASP A 88 -7.77 6.65 1.86
N GLY A 89 -8.76 5.99 1.25
CA GLY A 89 -9.92 5.46 1.96
C GLY A 89 -9.55 4.49 3.09
N LEU A 90 -8.61 3.55 2.85
CA LEU A 90 -8.12 2.64 3.88
C LEU A 90 -7.45 3.38 5.05
N SER A 91 -6.66 4.41 4.76
CA SER A 91 -6.05 5.26 5.80
C SER A 91 -7.10 6.03 6.58
N GLY A 92 -8.16 6.48 5.91
CA GLY A 92 -9.32 7.15 6.52
C GLY A 92 -10.00 6.29 7.59
N ILE A 93 -10.13 4.98 7.38
CA ILE A 93 -10.73 4.05 8.34
C ILE A 93 -9.99 4.12 9.69
N PHE A 94 -8.67 4.07 9.69
CA PHE A 94 -7.88 4.17 10.92
C PHE A 94 -7.89 5.58 11.52
N THR A 95 -7.80 6.60 10.69
CA THR A 95 -7.74 8.00 11.15
C THR A 95 -9.06 8.41 11.79
N PHE A 96 -10.18 8.13 11.12
CA PHE A 96 -11.49 8.56 11.57
C PHE A 96 -12.20 7.56 12.46
N GLY A 97 -11.77 6.29 12.51
CA GLY A 97 -12.34 5.26 13.37
C GLY A 97 -12.28 5.65 14.85
N GLY A 98 -11.15 6.17 15.32
CA GLY A 98 -11.00 6.67 16.70
C GLY A 98 -11.87 7.91 16.98
N ILE A 99 -11.98 8.81 16.02
CA ILE A 99 -12.80 10.03 16.12
C ILE A 99 -14.29 9.65 16.22
N LEU A 100 -14.74 8.71 15.40
CA LEU A 100 -16.12 8.19 15.44
C LEU A 100 -16.40 7.46 16.75
N ALA A 101 -15.46 6.62 17.23
CA ALA A 101 -15.60 5.91 18.48
C ALA A 101 -15.84 6.87 19.66
N ALA A 102 -15.03 7.91 19.77
CA ALA A 102 -15.17 8.90 20.83
C ALA A 102 -16.39 9.81 20.62
N GLY A 103 -16.54 10.38 19.43
CA GLY A 103 -17.53 11.44 19.16
C GLY A 103 -18.95 10.93 18.97
N THR A 104 -19.14 9.83 18.24
CA THR A 104 -20.48 9.29 17.93
C THR A 104 -20.92 8.23 18.93
N PHE A 105 -20.00 7.33 19.30
CA PHE A 105 -20.33 6.18 20.15
C PHE A 105 -19.97 6.40 21.63
N GLY A 106 -19.41 7.55 22.00
CA GLY A 106 -19.10 7.95 23.37
C GLY A 106 -18.11 7.02 24.08
N PHE A 107 -17.11 6.51 23.36
CA PHE A 107 -16.05 5.70 23.95
C PHE A 107 -15.10 6.57 24.77
N SER A 108 -14.66 6.05 25.89
CA SER A 108 -13.59 6.66 26.69
C SER A 108 -12.26 6.58 25.96
N THR A 109 -11.30 7.42 26.33
CA THR A 109 -9.94 7.39 25.75
C THR A 109 -9.29 6.02 25.88
N SER A 110 -9.50 5.32 27.00
CA SER A 110 -8.97 3.97 27.22
C SER A 110 -9.58 2.95 26.26
N GLU A 111 -10.90 3.03 26.00
CA GLU A 111 -11.59 2.15 25.04
C GLU A 111 -11.12 2.42 23.60
N VAL A 112 -10.87 3.67 23.22
CA VAL A 112 -10.33 4.03 21.90
C VAL A 112 -8.91 3.47 21.72
N ILE A 113 -8.08 3.53 22.75
CA ILE A 113 -6.72 2.93 22.70
C ILE A 113 -6.81 1.41 22.57
N LEU A 114 -7.67 0.77 23.37
CA LEU A 114 -7.90 -0.68 23.29
C LEU A 114 -8.39 -1.09 21.91
N PHE A 115 -9.33 -0.33 21.34
CA PHE A 115 -9.81 -0.52 19.96
C PHE A 115 -8.67 -0.41 18.93
N GLY A 116 -7.78 0.59 19.07
CA GLY A 116 -6.63 0.77 18.18
C GLY A 116 -5.67 -0.42 18.22
N ILE A 117 -5.41 -0.97 19.43
CA ILE A 117 -4.57 -2.15 19.61
C ILE A 117 -5.24 -3.39 18.99
N ALA A 118 -6.52 -3.63 19.33
CA ALA A 118 -7.28 -4.76 18.79
C ALA A 118 -7.40 -4.69 17.26
N GLY A 119 -7.72 -3.52 16.72
CA GLY A 119 -7.80 -3.29 15.27
C GLY A 119 -6.48 -3.55 14.55
N SER A 120 -5.37 -3.13 15.14
CA SER A 120 -4.03 -3.39 14.57
C SER A 120 -3.69 -4.88 14.57
N ALA A 121 -4.02 -5.60 15.66
CA ALA A 121 -3.82 -7.05 15.75
C ALA A 121 -4.68 -7.80 14.72
N VAL A 122 -5.94 -7.43 14.58
CA VAL A 122 -6.85 -8.02 13.59
C VAL A 122 -6.40 -7.73 12.17
N ALA A 123 -5.92 -6.50 11.89
CA ALA A 123 -5.36 -6.14 10.57
C ALA A 123 -4.11 -6.97 10.23
N ALA A 124 -3.25 -7.25 11.22
CA ALA A 124 -2.09 -8.11 11.03
C ALA A 124 -2.50 -9.55 10.70
N VAL A 125 -3.47 -10.11 11.42
CA VAL A 125 -4.04 -11.44 11.10
C VAL A 125 -4.63 -11.45 9.69
N GLY A 126 -5.40 -10.42 9.34
CA GLY A 126 -5.95 -10.25 8.00
C GLY A 126 -4.87 -10.22 6.92
N ALA A 127 -3.77 -9.48 7.15
CA ALA A 127 -2.66 -9.40 6.21
C ALA A 127 -1.96 -10.75 5.99
N ILE A 128 -1.81 -11.56 7.05
CA ILE A 128 -1.23 -12.90 6.95
C ILE A 128 -2.15 -13.81 6.14
N LEU A 129 -3.45 -13.85 6.48
CA LEU A 129 -4.45 -14.64 5.74
C LEU A 129 -4.53 -14.22 4.27
N GLY A 130 -4.56 -12.92 4.01
CA GLY A 130 -4.55 -12.35 2.67
C GLY A 130 -3.30 -12.72 1.87
N GLY A 131 -2.14 -12.79 2.53
CA GLY A 131 -0.89 -13.24 1.92
C GLY A 131 -0.96 -14.69 1.45
N TYR A 132 -1.50 -15.59 2.27
CA TYR A 132 -1.73 -16.99 1.86
C TYR A 132 -2.73 -17.10 0.69
N LEU A 133 -3.83 -16.35 0.75
CA LEU A 133 -4.83 -16.37 -0.31
C LEU A 133 -4.32 -15.74 -1.62
N ASP A 134 -3.39 -14.78 -1.55
CA ASP A 134 -2.78 -14.15 -2.74
C ASP A 134 -2.07 -15.14 -3.65
N ASP A 135 -1.47 -16.18 -3.08
CA ASP A 135 -0.81 -17.24 -3.85
C ASP A 135 -1.79 -18.07 -4.71
N TYR A 136 -3.04 -18.20 -4.27
CA TYR A 136 -4.09 -18.98 -4.94
C TYR A 136 -4.97 -18.12 -5.87
N LEU A 137 -5.47 -17.00 -5.37
CA LEU A 137 -6.45 -16.16 -6.06
C LEU A 137 -5.78 -15.04 -6.87
N GLY A 138 -4.55 -14.69 -6.51
CA GLY A 138 -3.82 -13.56 -7.07
C GLY A 138 -4.16 -12.23 -6.42
N PRO A 139 -3.24 -11.25 -6.48
CA PRO A 139 -3.33 -10.03 -5.69
C PRO A 139 -4.52 -9.14 -6.08
N LYS A 140 -4.93 -9.13 -7.35
CA LYS A 140 -6.11 -8.34 -7.77
C LYS A 140 -7.38 -8.83 -7.10
N ALA A 141 -7.59 -10.15 -7.06
CA ALA A 141 -8.78 -10.73 -6.44
C ALA A 141 -8.83 -10.40 -4.94
N ILE A 142 -7.69 -10.50 -4.24
CA ILE A 142 -7.60 -10.17 -2.82
C ILE A 142 -7.93 -8.69 -2.56
N ILE A 143 -7.41 -7.76 -3.39
CA ILE A 143 -7.76 -6.35 -3.25
C ILE A 143 -9.26 -6.14 -3.44
N VAL A 144 -9.87 -6.72 -4.49
CA VAL A 144 -11.30 -6.57 -4.76
C VAL A 144 -12.14 -7.16 -3.62
N ILE A 145 -11.84 -8.39 -3.17
CA ILE A 145 -12.56 -9.03 -2.06
C ILE A 145 -12.45 -8.17 -0.79
N SER A 146 -11.26 -7.65 -0.50
CA SER A 146 -11.04 -6.81 0.68
C SER A 146 -11.82 -5.49 0.60
N LEU A 147 -11.80 -4.81 -0.54
CA LEU A 147 -12.55 -3.55 -0.72
C LEU A 147 -14.06 -3.78 -0.63
N VAL A 148 -14.57 -4.86 -1.23
CA VAL A 148 -15.99 -5.26 -1.10
C VAL A 148 -16.32 -5.59 0.36
N GLY A 149 -15.46 -6.36 1.04
CA GLY A 149 -15.62 -6.66 2.46
C GLY A 149 -15.67 -5.41 3.34
N ILE A 150 -14.84 -4.40 3.04
CA ILE A 150 -14.85 -3.10 3.72
C ILE A 150 -16.17 -2.37 3.50
N ILE A 151 -16.67 -2.33 2.25
CA ILE A 151 -17.95 -1.69 1.93
C ILE A 151 -19.10 -2.35 2.69
N LEU A 152 -19.14 -3.68 2.68
CA LEU A 152 -20.17 -4.45 3.39
C LEU A 152 -20.08 -4.27 4.91
N ALA A 153 -18.87 -4.27 5.48
CA ALA A 153 -18.67 -4.09 6.91
C ALA A 153 -18.96 -2.64 7.40
N ALA A 154 -18.75 -1.63 6.55
CA ALA A 154 -19.03 -0.24 6.91
C ALA A 154 -20.51 0.14 6.79
N THR A 155 -21.26 -0.51 5.89
CA THR A 155 -22.66 -0.17 5.63
C THR A 155 -23.57 -0.26 6.87
N PRO A 156 -23.49 -1.31 7.75
CA PRO A 156 -24.33 -1.38 8.95
C PRO A 156 -24.10 -0.23 9.94
N LEU A 157 -22.90 0.37 9.97
CA LEU A 157 -22.60 1.49 10.86
C LEU A 157 -23.46 2.74 10.57
N LEU A 158 -23.92 2.89 9.32
CA LEU A 158 -24.77 4.03 8.93
C LEU A 158 -26.20 3.87 9.44
N PHE A 159 -26.67 2.62 9.61
CA PHE A 159 -28.08 2.34 9.96
C PHE A 159 -28.24 2.00 11.44
N PHE A 160 -27.24 1.43 12.06
CA PHE A 160 -27.29 0.95 13.45
C PHE A 160 -26.15 1.56 14.28
N PRO A 161 -26.30 2.80 14.79
CA PRO A 161 -25.25 3.50 15.53
C PRO A 161 -25.16 3.00 16.99
N GLU A 162 -24.99 1.69 17.19
CA GLU A 162 -24.83 1.06 18.48
C GLU A 162 -23.37 0.71 18.77
N ARG A 163 -22.95 0.77 20.05
CA ARG A 163 -21.57 0.44 20.46
C ARG A 163 -21.14 -0.98 20.05
N GLY A 164 -22.03 -1.96 20.20
CA GLY A 164 -21.77 -3.35 19.84
C GLY A 164 -21.56 -3.54 18.35
N VAL A 165 -22.42 -2.91 17.53
CA VAL A 165 -22.31 -2.92 16.06
C VAL A 165 -21.01 -2.25 15.63
N PHE A 166 -20.62 -1.13 16.25
CA PHE A 166 -19.35 -0.47 15.96
C PHE A 166 -18.16 -1.42 16.19
N TRP A 167 -18.09 -2.10 17.35
CA TRP A 167 -16.98 -3.02 17.62
C TRP A 167 -16.84 -4.10 16.56
N VAL A 168 -17.93 -4.78 16.22
CA VAL A 168 -17.91 -5.88 15.23
C VAL A 168 -17.55 -5.34 13.86
N CYS A 169 -18.23 -4.31 13.38
CA CYS A 169 -18.02 -3.76 12.04
C CYS A 169 -16.62 -3.16 11.90
N ALA A 170 -16.14 -2.41 12.89
CA ALA A 170 -14.84 -1.77 12.85
C ALA A 170 -13.67 -2.79 12.90
N LEU A 171 -13.81 -3.88 13.66
CA LEU A 171 -12.83 -4.97 13.63
C LEU A 171 -12.85 -5.71 12.29
N LEU A 172 -14.04 -5.93 11.69
CA LEU A 172 -14.13 -6.47 10.33
C LEU A 172 -13.50 -5.55 9.29
N LEU A 173 -13.68 -4.23 9.40
CA LEU A 173 -12.97 -3.27 8.56
C LEU A 173 -11.46 -3.45 8.69
N CYS A 174 -10.92 -3.51 9.90
CA CYS A 174 -9.50 -3.74 10.14
C CYS A 174 -9.00 -5.05 9.53
N LEU A 175 -9.81 -6.12 9.61
CA LEU A 175 -9.49 -7.43 9.04
C LEU A 175 -9.25 -7.35 7.52
N PHE A 176 -10.05 -6.58 6.80
CA PHE A 176 -9.93 -6.44 5.35
C PHE A 176 -8.89 -5.38 4.90
N VAL A 177 -8.57 -4.40 5.74
CA VAL A 177 -7.56 -3.38 5.40
C VAL A 177 -6.17 -3.99 5.25
N GLY A 178 -5.79 -4.94 6.12
CA GLY A 178 -4.49 -5.62 6.08
C GLY A 178 -4.22 -6.29 4.73
N PRO A 179 -5.09 -7.20 4.27
CA PRO A 179 -4.95 -7.87 2.97
C PRO A 179 -4.95 -6.89 1.79
N ALA A 180 -5.82 -5.88 1.81
CA ALA A 180 -5.87 -4.88 0.73
C ALA A 180 -4.53 -4.16 0.55
N GLN A 181 -3.90 -3.73 1.65
CA GLN A 181 -2.60 -3.06 1.61
C GLN A 181 -1.46 -4.00 1.19
N SER A 182 -1.42 -5.23 1.72
CA SER A 182 -0.41 -6.23 1.38
C SER A 182 -0.50 -6.61 -0.10
N ALA A 183 -1.67 -7.02 -0.57
CA ALA A 183 -1.90 -7.42 -1.95
C ALA A 183 -1.66 -6.27 -2.95
N SER A 184 -1.93 -5.02 -2.57
CA SER A 184 -1.63 -3.84 -3.39
C SER A 184 -0.13 -3.71 -3.70
N ARG A 185 0.73 -3.94 -2.71
CA ARG A 185 2.19 -3.93 -2.89
C ARG A 185 2.67 -5.12 -3.72
N THR A 186 2.10 -6.30 -3.48
CA THR A 186 2.41 -7.50 -4.28
C THR A 186 2.00 -7.32 -5.73
N PHE A 187 0.82 -6.74 -5.98
CA PHE A 187 0.36 -6.44 -7.33
C PHE A 187 1.29 -5.48 -8.06
N LEU A 188 1.73 -4.41 -7.37
CA LEU A 188 2.69 -3.45 -7.90
C LEU A 188 4.02 -4.12 -8.26
N ALA A 189 4.56 -4.95 -7.36
CA ALA A 189 5.79 -5.70 -7.59
C ALA A 189 5.69 -6.63 -8.82
N ARG A 190 4.50 -7.22 -9.04
CA ARG A 190 4.25 -8.07 -10.23
C ARG A 190 4.07 -7.29 -11.53
N LEU A 191 3.77 -5.99 -11.46
CA LEU A 191 3.69 -5.08 -12.61
C LEU A 191 5.03 -4.44 -12.96
N ALA A 192 5.98 -4.44 -12.03
CA ALA A 192 7.30 -3.84 -12.22
C ALA A 192 8.12 -4.66 -13.23
N ASP A 193 8.74 -3.96 -14.17
CA ASP A 193 9.78 -4.56 -15.01
C ASP A 193 11.06 -4.73 -14.20
N PRO A 194 11.87 -5.79 -14.44
CA PRO A 194 13.13 -6.00 -13.73
C PRO A 194 14.04 -4.76 -13.80
N GLY A 195 14.47 -4.27 -12.65
CA GLY A 195 15.33 -3.09 -12.50
C GLY A 195 14.60 -1.74 -12.44
N THR A 196 13.27 -1.71 -12.53
CA THR A 196 12.46 -0.47 -12.38
C THR A 196 11.62 -0.44 -11.11
N GLU A 197 11.78 -1.45 -10.23
CA GLU A 197 10.96 -1.63 -9.03
C GLU A 197 11.05 -0.40 -8.11
N GLY A 198 12.25 0.12 -7.87
CA GLY A 198 12.46 1.28 -7.00
C GLY A 198 11.77 2.55 -7.51
N GLU A 199 11.80 2.79 -8.82
CA GLU A 199 11.13 3.92 -9.47
C GLU A 199 9.59 3.79 -9.32
N LEU A 200 9.06 2.58 -9.55
CA LEU A 200 7.64 2.30 -9.48
C LEU A 200 7.10 2.39 -8.04
N PHE A 201 7.83 1.88 -7.05
CA PHE A 201 7.48 2.03 -5.63
C PHE A 201 7.58 3.47 -5.14
N GLY A 202 8.56 4.25 -5.66
CA GLY A 202 8.65 5.69 -5.43
C GLY A 202 7.42 6.43 -5.95
N LEU A 203 7.00 6.12 -7.18
CA LEU A 203 5.79 6.68 -7.79
C LEU A 203 4.52 6.30 -7.02
N TYR A 204 4.40 5.03 -6.59
CA TYR A 204 3.30 4.53 -5.76
C TYR A 204 3.20 5.27 -4.42
N SER A 205 4.32 5.58 -3.78
CA SER A 205 4.35 6.34 -2.54
C SER A 205 3.95 7.80 -2.77
N THR A 206 4.44 8.41 -3.85
CA THR A 206 4.15 9.80 -4.18
C THR A 206 2.69 10.01 -4.57
N THR A 207 2.13 9.12 -5.41
CA THR A 207 0.71 9.18 -5.81
C THR A 207 -0.22 8.98 -4.62
N GLY A 208 0.12 8.06 -3.69
CA GLY A 208 -0.64 7.87 -2.46
C GLY A 208 -0.66 9.11 -1.57
N ARG A 209 0.47 9.83 -1.47
CA ARG A 209 0.52 11.10 -0.72
C ARG A 209 -0.25 12.22 -1.43
N ALA A 210 -0.23 12.25 -2.76
CA ALA A 210 -0.95 13.26 -3.54
C ALA A 210 -2.48 13.14 -3.40
N THR A 211 -3.00 11.96 -3.08
CA THR A 211 -4.44 11.72 -2.88
C THR A 211 -4.88 11.75 -1.41
N SER A 212 -3.96 11.89 -0.45
CA SER A 212 -4.23 11.76 1.00
C SER A 212 -5.20 12.80 1.59
N PHE A 213 -5.69 13.71 0.79
CA PHE A 213 -6.69 14.70 1.17
C PHE A 213 -8.14 14.26 0.84
N LEU A 214 -8.36 13.23 0.01
CA LEU A 214 -9.70 12.86 -0.47
C LEU A 214 -10.58 12.32 0.67
N ALA A 215 -10.06 11.39 1.48
CA ALA A 215 -10.81 10.82 2.59
C ALA A 215 -11.16 11.87 3.66
N PRO A 216 -10.23 12.71 4.16
CA PRO A 216 -10.56 13.80 5.07
C PRO A 216 -11.56 14.82 4.49
N MET A 217 -11.39 15.20 3.23
CA MET A 217 -12.26 16.15 2.56
C MET A 217 -13.69 15.62 2.44
N LEU A 218 -13.85 14.36 1.94
CA LEU A 218 -15.18 13.77 1.79
C LEU A 218 -15.83 13.42 3.13
N PHE A 219 -15.03 12.98 4.13
CA PHE A 219 -15.51 12.82 5.50
C PHE A 219 -16.10 14.13 6.02
N GLY A 220 -15.34 15.23 5.99
CA GLY A 220 -15.78 16.53 6.46
C GLY A 220 -16.98 17.07 5.67
N LEU A 221 -16.99 16.89 4.35
CA LEU A 221 -18.08 17.31 3.49
C LEU A 221 -19.40 16.58 3.85
N CYS A 222 -19.36 15.26 3.99
CA CYS A 222 -20.55 14.49 4.37
C CYS A 222 -21.06 14.87 5.75
N VAL A 223 -20.16 15.07 6.73
CA VAL A 223 -20.53 15.54 8.07
C VAL A 223 -21.18 16.92 8.02
N SER A 224 -20.64 17.85 7.22
CA SER A 224 -21.17 19.23 7.12
C SER A 224 -22.54 19.29 6.44
N ILE A 225 -22.79 18.45 5.44
CA ILE A 225 -24.07 18.41 4.72
C ILE A 225 -25.15 17.70 5.54
N MET A 226 -24.80 16.57 6.17
CA MET A 226 -25.78 15.72 6.85
C MET A 226 -25.94 16.04 8.34
N GLY A 227 -25.11 16.92 8.91
CA GLY A 227 -25.22 17.42 10.27
C GLY A 227 -24.82 16.44 11.38
N ALA A 228 -24.42 15.21 11.06
CA ALA A 228 -24.02 14.21 12.06
C ALA A 228 -22.69 13.53 11.66
N GLN A 229 -21.84 13.29 12.65
CA GLN A 229 -20.48 12.75 12.46
C GLN A 229 -20.47 11.34 11.84
N ILE A 230 -21.52 10.53 12.09
CA ILE A 230 -21.65 9.18 11.53
C ILE A 230 -21.63 9.18 9.99
N TRP A 231 -22.15 10.23 9.36
CA TRP A 231 -22.16 10.36 7.91
C TRP A 231 -20.78 10.54 7.28
N GLY A 232 -19.77 10.83 8.10
CA GLY A 232 -18.38 10.79 7.65
C GLY A 232 -17.95 9.40 7.14
N VAL A 233 -18.57 8.32 7.64
CA VAL A 233 -18.35 6.95 7.13
C VAL A 233 -18.74 6.86 5.65
N LEU A 234 -19.83 7.53 5.24
CA LEU A 234 -20.25 7.59 3.83
C LEU A 234 -19.17 8.23 2.96
N GLY A 235 -18.54 9.31 3.44
CA GLY A 235 -17.43 9.96 2.72
C GLY A 235 -16.25 8.99 2.47
N ILE A 236 -15.87 8.21 3.48
CA ILE A 236 -14.83 7.18 3.34
C ILE A 236 -15.28 6.09 2.37
N LEU A 237 -16.53 5.63 2.46
CA LEU A 237 -17.09 4.63 1.55
C LEU A 237 -17.06 5.08 0.09
N ILE A 238 -17.38 6.35 -0.20
CA ILE A 238 -17.31 6.92 -1.55
C ILE A 238 -15.88 6.80 -2.10
N VAL A 239 -14.85 7.11 -1.30
CA VAL A 239 -13.44 6.96 -1.71
C VAL A 239 -13.09 5.51 -2.00
N VAL A 240 -13.50 4.58 -1.13
CA VAL A 240 -13.22 3.15 -1.29
C VAL A 240 -13.92 2.60 -2.54
N VAL A 241 -15.19 2.96 -2.76
CA VAL A 241 -15.97 2.57 -3.95
C VAL A 241 -15.33 3.15 -5.22
N ALA A 242 -14.96 4.42 -5.21
CA ALA A 242 -14.28 5.05 -6.35
C ALA A 242 -12.97 4.33 -6.67
N GLY A 243 -12.17 4.00 -5.65
CA GLY A 243 -10.94 3.22 -5.80
C GLY A 243 -11.19 1.81 -6.34
N LEU A 244 -12.25 1.14 -5.88
CA LEU A 244 -12.68 -0.17 -6.39
C LEU A 244 -13.07 -0.09 -7.87
N LEU A 245 -13.92 0.88 -8.24
CA LEU A 245 -14.34 1.08 -9.63
C LEU A 245 -13.16 1.37 -10.57
N LEU A 246 -12.20 2.18 -10.12
CA LEU A 246 -10.97 2.45 -10.86
C LEU A 246 -10.07 1.21 -11.00
N LEU A 247 -10.14 0.26 -10.05
CA LEU A 247 -9.35 -0.96 -10.08
C LEU A 247 -9.93 -2.02 -11.03
N LEU A 248 -11.25 -2.05 -11.26
CA LEU A 248 -11.90 -3.07 -12.07
C LEU A 248 -11.31 -3.22 -13.49
N PRO A 249 -11.09 -2.13 -14.25
CA PRO A 249 -10.55 -2.22 -15.61
C PRO A 249 -9.06 -2.61 -15.66
N VAL A 250 -8.35 -2.56 -14.54
CA VAL A 250 -6.93 -2.95 -14.48
C VAL A 250 -6.80 -4.45 -14.71
N LYS A 251 -6.08 -4.86 -15.73
CA LYS A 251 -5.84 -6.28 -16.02
C LYS A 251 -4.69 -6.79 -15.14
N ALA A 252 -4.93 -7.86 -14.39
CA ALA A 252 -3.86 -8.54 -13.68
C ALA A 252 -2.88 -9.14 -14.71
N PRO A 253 -1.56 -9.07 -14.47
CA PRO A 253 -0.60 -9.83 -15.28
C PRO A 253 -0.98 -11.31 -15.18
N GLY A 254 -1.30 -11.92 -16.32
CA GLY A 254 -1.86 -13.27 -16.37
C GLY A 254 -0.93 -14.29 -15.71
N PRO A 255 -1.47 -15.39 -15.18
CA PRO A 255 -0.71 -16.44 -14.48
C PRO A 255 0.42 -17.05 -15.33
N LEU A 256 0.32 -16.97 -16.64
CA LEU A 256 1.34 -17.44 -17.57
C LEU A 256 2.64 -16.62 -17.54
N ARG A 257 2.57 -15.28 -17.36
CA ARG A 257 3.77 -14.44 -17.22
C ARG A 257 4.51 -14.70 -15.91
N VAL A 258 3.78 -14.89 -14.81
CA VAL A 258 4.37 -15.24 -13.51
C VAL A 258 5.03 -16.60 -13.55
N ARG A 259 4.40 -17.60 -14.22
CA ARG A 259 4.99 -18.94 -14.40
C ARG A 259 6.21 -18.90 -15.33
N ALA A 260 6.20 -18.10 -16.39
CA ALA A 260 7.32 -17.92 -17.29
C ALA A 260 8.50 -17.23 -16.59
N ALA A 261 8.27 -16.14 -15.86
CA ALA A 261 9.29 -15.45 -15.09
C ALA A 261 9.91 -16.35 -13.99
N ARG A 262 9.12 -17.12 -13.24
CA ARG A 262 9.62 -18.12 -12.28
C ARG A 262 10.43 -19.24 -12.95
N ARG A 263 10.05 -19.69 -14.16
CA ARG A 263 10.80 -20.71 -14.92
C ARG A 263 12.13 -20.15 -15.41
N GLU A 264 12.15 -18.91 -15.84
CA GLU A 264 13.36 -18.24 -16.32
C GLU A 264 14.34 -17.95 -15.17
N GLN A 265 13.82 -17.50 -14.02
CA GLN A 265 14.58 -17.35 -12.77
C GLN A 265 15.22 -18.69 -12.35
N LYS A 266 14.44 -19.77 -12.28
CA LYS A 266 14.94 -21.10 -11.95
C LYS A 266 15.99 -21.62 -12.97
N ARG A 267 15.90 -21.24 -14.24
CA ARG A 267 16.91 -21.58 -15.26
C ARG A 267 18.20 -20.81 -15.03
N ARG A 268 18.12 -19.53 -14.69
CA ARG A 268 19.28 -18.69 -14.36
C ARG A 268 19.97 -19.17 -13.09
N ASP A 269 19.21 -19.51 -12.05
CA ASP A 269 19.77 -20.03 -10.79
C ASP A 269 20.44 -21.39 -10.99
N LYS A 270 19.94 -22.26 -11.90
CA LYS A 270 20.59 -23.52 -12.25
C LYS A 270 21.82 -23.36 -13.16
N ALA A 271 21.91 -22.29 -13.94
CA ALA A 271 23.06 -22.00 -14.77
C ALA A 271 24.20 -21.32 -13.99
N ALA A 272 23.91 -20.81 -12.79
CA ALA A 272 24.85 -20.15 -11.88
C ALA A 272 25.44 -21.12 -10.83
N GLN A 273 24.90 -22.34 -10.73
CA GLN A 273 25.42 -23.47 -9.93
C GLN A 273 26.30 -24.40 -10.79
#